data_a1a8509ce707a32955e852c0ca928a39
#
_entry.id   a1a8509ce707a32955e852c0ca928a39
#
_cell.length_a   1.000
_cell.length_b   1.000
_cell.length_c   1.000
_cell.angle_alpha   90.00
_cell.angle_beta   90.00
_cell.angle_gamma   90.00
#
_symmetry.space_group_name_H-M   'P 1'
#
loop_
_entity.id
_entity.type
_entity.pdbx_description
1 polymer ?
#
loop_
_entity_poly.entity_id
_entity_poly.type
_entity_poly.pdbx_seq_one_letter_code
_entity_poly.pdbx_strand_id
1 'polypeptide(L)'
;LTVSANMLGKGYYESLSPTSSQLANNHKLGMSLGLPLLFRDAIGGYQSSKLKVFEMQAEQNNVALQLEAKLKMYYNEVISLRNQIQTYSKAFENYQKLYTGEKFRFNNGESSLFILNSRENKLLETSQKLVELKTKWQKSFASLMWASGQLF
;
A
#
# COMPACT_ATOMS: atom_id res chain seq x y z
N LEU A 1 33.92 21.36 -20.44
CA LEU A 1 35.33 21.58 -20.76
C LEU A 1 36.04 20.22 -20.85
N THR A 2 36.40 19.78 -22.05
CA THR A 2 37.19 18.55 -22.24
C THR A 2 38.56 18.92 -22.74
N VAL A 3 39.56 18.46 -22.03
CA VAL A 3 40.97 18.61 -22.42
C VAL A 3 41.49 17.24 -22.87
N SER A 4 41.91 17.13 -24.10
CA SER A 4 42.48 15.87 -24.61
C SER A 4 43.91 16.10 -25.06
N ALA A 5 44.83 15.25 -24.60
CA ALA A 5 46.24 15.22 -25.05
C ALA A 5 46.51 13.88 -25.74
N ASN A 6 46.84 13.90 -27.01
CA ASN A 6 47.19 12.72 -27.77
C ASN A 6 48.66 12.77 -28.20
N MET A 7 49.45 11.76 -27.84
CA MET A 7 50.81 11.53 -28.37
C MET A 7 50.72 10.56 -29.54
N LEU A 8 51.09 10.99 -30.73
CA LEU A 8 51.17 10.17 -31.91
C LEU A 8 52.61 9.92 -32.26
N GLY A 9 53.13 8.72 -31.95
CA GLY A 9 54.43 8.27 -32.44
C GLY A 9 54.30 7.65 -33.84
N LYS A 10 54.91 8.23 -34.85
CA LYS A 10 55.10 7.62 -36.17
C LYS A 10 56.53 7.12 -36.26
N GLY A 11 56.80 5.84 -35.97
CA GLY A 11 58.06 5.18 -36.16
C GLY A 11 58.01 4.21 -37.31
N TYR A 12 58.93 4.31 -38.28
CA TYR A 12 59.25 3.22 -39.19
C TYR A 12 60.10 2.18 -38.43
N TYR A 13 59.77 0.91 -38.57
CA TYR A 13 60.33 -0.23 -37.85
C TYR A 13 61.72 -0.59 -38.26
N GLU A 14 62.67 0.37 -38.34
CA GLU A 14 64.01 0.07 -38.77
C GLU A 14 65.11 0.36 -37.74
N SER A 15 64.78 0.78 -36.53
CA SER A 15 65.76 0.79 -35.42
C SER A 15 65.06 0.76 -34.06
N LEU A 16 65.51 -0.18 -33.23
CA LEU A 16 65.00 -0.46 -31.87
C LEU A 16 65.55 0.55 -30.81
N SER A 17 65.84 1.77 -31.14
CA SER A 17 66.18 2.81 -30.17
C SER A 17 65.30 4.00 -30.31
N PRO A 18 64.45 4.29 -29.30
CA PRO A 18 63.65 5.52 -29.30
C PRO A 18 64.55 6.69 -29.05
N THR A 19 64.90 7.39 -30.11
CA THR A 19 65.61 8.68 -29.98
C THR A 19 64.66 9.71 -29.44
N SER A 20 64.96 10.32 -28.31
CA SER A 20 64.15 11.31 -27.59
C SER A 20 63.70 12.54 -28.42
N SER A 21 64.42 12.77 -29.57
CA SER A 21 64.09 13.86 -30.51
C SER A 21 62.82 13.61 -31.36
N GLN A 22 62.36 12.35 -31.48
CA GLN A 22 61.10 12.04 -32.23
C GLN A 22 59.85 12.20 -31.40
N LEU A 23 59.94 12.16 -30.08
CA LEU A 23 58.83 12.39 -29.16
C LEU A 23 58.55 13.89 -28.96
N ALA A 24 59.57 14.76 -29.15
CA ALA A 24 59.46 16.19 -28.86
C ALA A 24 58.55 16.98 -29.87
N ASN A 25 58.37 16.47 -31.08
CA ASN A 25 57.63 17.16 -32.14
C ASN A 25 56.27 16.52 -32.50
N ASN A 26 55.82 15.52 -31.79
CA ASN A 26 54.66 14.75 -32.17
C ASN A 26 53.56 14.77 -31.07
N HIS A 27 53.35 15.91 -30.42
CA HIS A 27 52.27 16.09 -29.47
C HIS A 27 51.19 17.00 -30.08
N LYS A 28 49.94 16.57 -29.96
CA LYS A 28 48.78 17.32 -30.37
C LYS A 28 47.98 17.65 -29.13
N LEU A 29 47.97 18.91 -28.73
CA LEU A 29 47.12 19.41 -27.65
C LEU A 29 45.82 19.94 -28.28
N GLY A 30 44.68 19.34 -27.90
CA GLY A 30 43.36 19.79 -28.32
C GLY A 30 42.57 20.24 -27.11
N MET A 31 42.04 21.41 -27.15
CA MET A 31 41.09 21.94 -26.16
C MET A 31 39.74 22.16 -26.84
N SER A 32 38.72 21.47 -26.40
CA SER A 32 37.36 21.67 -26.91
C SER A 32 36.45 22.27 -25.82
N LEU A 33 35.86 23.41 -26.09
CA LEU A 33 34.88 24.08 -25.23
C LEU A 33 33.54 23.96 -25.89
N GLY A 34 32.67 23.09 -25.36
CA GLY A 34 31.28 22.95 -25.75
C GLY A 34 30.40 23.78 -24.81
N LEU A 35 29.86 24.91 -25.29
CA LEU A 35 28.90 25.68 -24.57
C LEU A 35 27.52 25.49 -25.25
N PRO A 36 26.47 24.98 -24.54
CA PRO A 36 25.13 24.95 -25.09
C PRO A 36 24.62 26.41 -25.25
N LEU A 37 24.52 26.89 -26.48
CA LEU A 37 24.22 28.29 -26.83
C LEU A 37 22.88 28.80 -26.28
N LEU A 38 21.96 27.94 -25.84
CA LEU A 38 20.61 28.33 -25.41
C LEU A 38 20.22 27.81 -24.02
N PHE A 39 21.12 27.16 -23.28
CA PHE A 39 20.86 26.58 -21.93
C PHE A 39 19.53 25.82 -21.81
N ARG A 40 19.00 25.32 -22.94
CA ARG A 40 17.67 24.67 -23.01
C ARG A 40 17.53 23.49 -22.08
N ASP A 41 18.57 22.68 -21.95
CA ASP A 41 18.58 21.52 -21.07
C ASP A 41 18.50 21.93 -19.60
N ALA A 42 19.24 22.97 -19.21
CA ALA A 42 19.22 23.48 -17.84
C ALA A 42 17.86 24.13 -17.49
N ILE A 43 17.29 24.92 -18.43
CA ILE A 43 15.97 25.55 -18.26
C ILE A 43 14.87 24.48 -18.24
N GLY A 44 14.94 23.50 -19.15
CA GLY A 44 14.00 22.36 -19.20
C GLY A 44 14.07 21.51 -17.93
N GLY A 45 15.27 21.22 -17.41
CA GLY A 45 15.48 20.52 -16.15
C GLY A 45 14.90 21.29 -14.95
N TYR A 46 15.10 22.58 -14.89
CA TYR A 46 14.53 23.43 -13.82
C TYR A 46 12.98 23.45 -13.87
N GLN A 47 12.40 23.64 -15.06
CA GLN A 47 10.94 23.63 -15.21
C GLN A 47 10.34 22.27 -14.89
N SER A 48 10.98 21.17 -15.33
CA SER A 48 10.57 19.81 -14.98
C SER A 48 10.61 19.56 -13.46
N SER A 49 11.67 20.02 -12.79
CA SER A 49 11.79 19.89 -11.34
C SER A 49 10.72 20.70 -10.60
N LYS A 50 10.41 21.89 -11.09
CA LYS A 50 9.33 22.72 -10.54
C LYS A 50 7.96 22.07 -10.70
N LEU A 51 7.67 21.48 -11.87
CA LEU A 51 6.43 20.72 -12.09
C LEU A 51 6.33 19.50 -11.18
N LYS A 52 7.43 18.77 -10.95
CA LYS A 52 7.46 17.64 -10.00
C LYS A 52 7.12 18.06 -8.57
N VAL A 53 7.55 19.24 -8.14
CA VAL A 53 7.17 19.77 -6.81
C VAL A 53 5.65 19.97 -6.72
N PHE A 54 5.03 20.57 -7.74
CA PHE A 54 3.57 20.74 -7.79
C PHE A 54 2.84 19.39 -7.84
N GLU A 55 3.34 18.45 -8.61
CA GLU A 55 2.82 17.08 -8.69
C GLU A 55 2.85 16.40 -7.32
N MET A 56 4.00 16.44 -6.63
CA MET A 56 4.15 15.88 -5.29
C MET A 56 3.23 16.54 -4.24
N GLN A 57 3.03 17.86 -4.33
CA GLN A 57 2.09 18.56 -3.45
C GLN A 57 0.64 18.13 -3.69
N ALA A 58 0.25 17.97 -4.96
CA ALA A 58 -1.07 17.48 -5.32
C ALA A 58 -1.28 16.03 -4.88
N GLU A 59 -0.26 15.18 -5.04
CA GLU A 59 -0.26 13.80 -4.58
C GLU A 59 -0.35 13.72 -3.05
N GLN A 60 0.39 14.53 -2.31
CA GLN A 60 0.32 14.60 -0.85
C GLN A 60 -1.11 14.95 -0.38
N ASN A 61 -1.74 15.95 -1.00
CA ASN A 61 -3.12 16.31 -0.68
C ASN A 61 -4.10 15.18 -0.99
N ASN A 62 -3.93 14.51 -2.13
CA ASN A 62 -4.75 13.37 -2.51
C ASN A 62 -4.61 12.20 -1.54
N VAL A 63 -3.38 11.86 -1.15
CA VAL A 63 -3.12 10.81 -0.14
C VAL A 63 -3.74 11.17 1.21
N ALA A 64 -3.65 12.42 1.64
CA ALA A 64 -4.28 12.89 2.87
C ALA A 64 -5.80 12.73 2.86
N LEU A 65 -6.46 13.12 1.75
CA LEU A 65 -7.90 12.94 1.56
C LEU A 65 -8.31 11.46 1.52
N GLN A 66 -7.52 10.61 0.84
CA GLN A 66 -7.76 9.17 0.82
C GLN A 66 -7.63 8.54 2.20
N LEU A 67 -6.64 8.96 2.99
CA LEU A 67 -6.46 8.48 4.35
C LEU A 67 -7.63 8.88 5.25
N GLU A 68 -8.08 10.13 5.17
CA GLU A 68 -9.25 10.61 5.90
C GLU A 68 -10.53 9.83 5.52
N ALA A 69 -10.72 9.58 4.23
CA ALA A 69 -11.86 8.79 3.75
C ALA A 69 -11.81 7.34 4.25
N LYS A 70 -10.64 6.70 4.24
CA LYS A 70 -10.44 5.34 4.78
C LYS A 70 -10.70 5.30 6.29
N LEU A 71 -10.22 6.29 7.02
CA LEU A 71 -10.44 6.39 8.48
C LEU A 71 -11.94 6.48 8.80
N LYS A 72 -12.67 7.36 8.11
CA LYS A 72 -14.12 7.50 8.25
C LYS A 72 -14.86 6.21 7.88
N MET A 73 -14.43 5.54 6.83
CA MET A 73 -15.01 4.27 6.40
C MET A 73 -14.87 3.19 7.50
N TYR A 74 -13.65 2.96 8.00
CA TYR A 74 -13.41 1.96 9.06
C TYR A 74 -14.11 2.32 10.37
N TYR A 75 -14.15 3.60 10.73
CA TYR A 75 -14.87 4.06 11.91
C TYR A 75 -16.37 3.74 11.83
N ASN A 76 -17.00 4.08 10.69
CA ASN A 76 -18.42 3.80 10.47
C ASN A 76 -18.72 2.29 10.43
N GLU A 77 -17.80 1.50 9.84
CA GLU A 77 -17.91 0.04 9.81
C GLU A 77 -17.85 -0.56 11.23
N VAL A 78 -16.91 -0.11 12.07
CA VAL A 78 -16.78 -0.56 13.47
C VAL A 78 -18.05 -0.27 14.26
N ILE A 79 -18.64 0.93 14.12
CA ILE A 79 -19.90 1.30 14.78
C ILE A 79 -21.06 0.45 14.27
N SER A 80 -21.18 0.30 12.95
CA SER A 80 -22.24 -0.51 12.33
C SER A 80 -22.17 -1.96 12.80
N LEU A 81 -20.98 -2.57 12.78
CA LEU A 81 -20.78 -3.94 13.24
C LEU A 81 -21.07 -4.10 14.73
N ARG A 82 -20.72 -3.13 15.56
CA ARG A 82 -21.06 -3.12 17.00
C ARG A 82 -22.58 -3.16 17.21
N ASN A 83 -23.33 -2.35 16.48
CA ASN A 83 -24.80 -2.31 16.56
C ASN A 83 -25.41 -3.64 16.08
N GLN A 84 -24.87 -4.22 15.00
CA GLN A 84 -25.28 -5.53 14.51
C GLN A 84 -25.03 -6.62 15.55
N ILE A 85 -23.84 -6.65 16.17
CA ILE A 85 -23.49 -7.61 17.24
C ILE A 85 -24.47 -7.50 18.39
N GLN A 86 -24.84 -6.29 18.81
CA GLN A 86 -25.78 -6.09 19.90
C GLN A 86 -27.18 -6.64 19.54
N THR A 87 -27.63 -6.43 18.30
CA THR A 87 -28.92 -6.94 17.81
C THR A 87 -28.90 -8.46 17.71
N TYR A 88 -27.85 -9.04 17.13
CA TYR A 88 -27.73 -10.50 17.01
C TYR A 88 -27.50 -11.19 18.35
N SER A 89 -26.87 -10.53 19.34
CA SER A 89 -26.75 -11.05 20.71
C SER A 89 -28.14 -11.21 21.35
N LYS A 90 -28.99 -10.19 21.23
CA LYS A 90 -30.39 -10.28 21.72
C LYS A 90 -31.18 -11.35 20.98
N ALA A 91 -31.01 -11.46 19.67
CA ALA A 91 -31.65 -12.50 18.88
C ALA A 91 -31.21 -13.91 19.32
N PHE A 92 -29.92 -14.10 19.56
CA PHE A 92 -29.38 -15.38 20.09
C PHE A 92 -29.99 -15.74 21.43
N GLU A 93 -30.04 -14.82 22.39
CA GLU A 93 -30.70 -15.04 23.68
C GLU A 93 -32.19 -15.44 23.54
N ASN A 94 -32.89 -14.80 22.62
CA ASN A 94 -34.30 -15.14 22.36
C ASN A 94 -34.46 -16.52 21.72
N TYR A 95 -33.61 -16.87 20.74
CA TYR A 95 -33.64 -18.22 20.15
C TYR A 95 -33.25 -19.30 21.15
N GLN A 96 -32.28 -18.99 22.06
CA GLN A 96 -31.91 -19.89 23.12
C GLN A 96 -33.08 -20.18 24.08
N LYS A 97 -33.85 -19.14 24.45
CA LYS A 97 -35.07 -19.30 25.26
C LYS A 97 -36.15 -20.11 24.53
N LEU A 98 -36.32 -19.85 23.23
CA LEU A 98 -37.28 -20.60 22.39
C LEU A 98 -36.90 -22.07 22.28
N TYR A 99 -35.62 -22.36 22.04
CA TYR A 99 -35.11 -23.74 21.98
C TYR A 99 -35.31 -24.46 23.31
N THR A 100 -34.96 -23.83 24.43
CA THR A 100 -35.12 -24.41 25.77
C THR A 100 -36.57 -24.69 26.08
N GLY A 101 -37.50 -23.77 25.77
CA GLY A 101 -38.93 -23.97 25.94
C GLY A 101 -39.49 -25.08 25.05
N GLU A 102 -39.04 -25.16 23.79
CA GLU A 102 -39.47 -26.22 22.88
C GLU A 102 -38.94 -27.59 23.30
N LYS A 103 -37.70 -27.65 23.81
CA LYS A 103 -37.12 -28.90 24.39
C LYS A 103 -37.93 -29.39 25.58
N PHE A 104 -38.41 -28.48 26.44
CA PHE A 104 -39.28 -28.84 27.57
C PHE A 104 -40.62 -29.40 27.07
N ARG A 105 -41.26 -28.75 26.10
CA ARG A 105 -42.52 -29.23 25.49
C ARG A 105 -42.36 -30.60 24.81
N PHE A 106 -41.24 -30.78 24.10
CA PHE A 106 -40.96 -32.06 23.45
C PHE A 106 -40.81 -33.19 24.48
N ASN A 107 -40.11 -32.93 25.58
CA ASN A 107 -39.93 -33.95 26.67
C ASN A 107 -41.29 -34.31 27.35
N ASN A 108 -42.25 -33.37 27.32
CA ASN A 108 -43.58 -33.61 27.85
C ASN A 108 -44.57 -34.27 26.82
N GLY A 109 -44.05 -34.55 25.60
CA GLY A 109 -44.87 -35.11 24.52
C GLY A 109 -45.80 -34.10 23.81
N GLU A 110 -45.62 -32.80 24.08
CA GLU A 110 -46.47 -31.70 23.54
C GLU A 110 -45.89 -31.10 22.24
N SER A 111 -44.79 -31.59 21.75
CA SER A 111 -44.14 -31.07 20.54
C SER A 111 -43.50 -32.18 19.70
N SER A 112 -43.17 -31.88 18.44
CA SER A 112 -42.56 -32.82 17.53
C SER A 112 -41.04 -32.59 17.41
N LEU A 113 -40.29 -33.64 17.06
CA LEU A 113 -38.87 -33.57 16.79
C LEU A 113 -38.57 -32.60 15.65
N PHE A 114 -39.47 -32.48 14.66
CA PHE A 114 -39.31 -31.54 13.55
C PHE A 114 -39.23 -30.08 14.03
N ILE A 115 -40.12 -29.69 14.96
CA ILE A 115 -40.15 -28.34 15.52
C ILE A 115 -38.90 -28.11 16.37
N LEU A 116 -38.52 -29.09 17.21
CA LEU A 116 -37.32 -28.98 18.02
C LEU A 116 -36.05 -28.77 17.16
N ASN A 117 -35.83 -29.59 16.13
CA ASN A 117 -34.72 -29.44 15.18
C ASN A 117 -34.75 -28.09 14.45
N SER A 118 -35.95 -27.61 14.07
CA SER A 118 -36.08 -26.29 13.45
C SER A 118 -35.59 -25.16 14.38
N ARG A 119 -35.94 -25.23 15.69
CA ARG A 119 -35.47 -24.26 16.70
C ARG A 119 -33.97 -24.34 16.94
N GLU A 120 -33.41 -25.54 17.00
CA GLU A 120 -31.98 -25.80 17.14
C GLU A 120 -31.21 -25.23 15.96
N ASN A 121 -31.65 -25.49 14.73
CA ASN A 121 -31.02 -24.96 13.53
C ASN A 121 -30.99 -23.41 13.54
N LYS A 122 -32.10 -22.75 13.95
CA LYS A 122 -32.12 -21.30 14.07
C LYS A 122 -31.18 -20.75 15.13
N LEU A 123 -31.05 -21.46 16.25
CA LEU A 123 -30.09 -21.13 17.30
C LEU A 123 -28.63 -21.23 16.77
N LEU A 124 -28.31 -22.33 16.07
CA LEU A 124 -27.00 -22.55 15.47
C LEU A 124 -26.65 -21.49 14.40
N GLU A 125 -27.58 -21.22 13.46
CA GLU A 125 -27.41 -20.17 12.44
C GLU A 125 -27.13 -18.81 13.09
N THR A 126 -27.88 -18.46 14.13
CA THR A 126 -27.71 -17.17 14.83
C THR A 126 -26.40 -17.11 15.58
N SER A 127 -25.97 -18.22 16.19
CA SER A 127 -24.67 -18.35 16.86
C SER A 127 -23.51 -18.17 15.87
N GLN A 128 -23.56 -18.85 14.73
CA GLN A 128 -22.56 -18.73 13.68
C GLN A 128 -22.47 -17.29 13.17
N LYS A 129 -23.63 -16.63 12.94
CA LYS A 129 -23.68 -15.26 12.50
C LYS A 129 -23.08 -14.29 13.51
N LEU A 130 -23.33 -14.53 14.81
CA LEU A 130 -22.75 -13.73 15.89
C LEU A 130 -21.21 -13.83 15.93
N VAL A 131 -20.66 -15.03 15.75
CA VAL A 131 -19.21 -15.26 15.69
C VAL A 131 -18.62 -14.57 14.47
N GLU A 132 -19.26 -14.69 13.30
CA GLU A 132 -18.84 -14.01 12.07
C GLU A 132 -18.77 -12.49 12.26
N LEU A 133 -19.81 -11.89 12.84
CA LEU A 133 -19.87 -10.45 13.09
C LEU A 133 -18.80 -9.99 14.08
N LYS A 134 -18.54 -10.76 15.15
CA LYS A 134 -17.47 -10.47 16.10
C LYS A 134 -16.11 -10.49 15.42
N THR A 135 -15.87 -11.48 14.55
CA THR A 135 -14.61 -11.59 13.79
C THR A 135 -14.43 -10.42 12.83
N LYS A 136 -15.51 -10.03 12.12
CA LYS A 136 -15.49 -8.85 11.24
C LYS A 136 -15.21 -7.57 12.03
N TRP A 137 -15.84 -7.42 13.17
CA TRP A 137 -15.61 -6.25 14.04
C TRP A 137 -14.15 -6.16 14.49
N GLN A 138 -13.53 -7.26 14.90
CA GLN A 138 -12.12 -7.29 15.30
C GLN A 138 -11.20 -6.89 14.13
N LYS A 139 -11.48 -7.40 12.92
CA LYS A 139 -10.72 -7.04 11.71
C LYS A 139 -10.85 -5.55 11.38
N SER A 140 -12.07 -5.02 11.36
CA SER A 140 -12.31 -3.60 11.09
C SER A 140 -11.69 -2.72 12.16
N PHE A 141 -11.72 -3.14 13.44
CA PHE A 141 -11.07 -2.43 14.53
C PHE A 141 -9.55 -2.38 14.35
N ALA A 142 -8.92 -3.52 14.00
CA ALA A 142 -7.49 -3.56 13.70
C ALA A 142 -7.12 -2.67 12.50
N SER A 143 -7.97 -2.67 11.45
CA SER A 143 -7.79 -1.78 10.29
C SER A 143 -7.91 -0.30 10.64
N LEU A 144 -8.82 0.04 11.57
CA LEU A 144 -8.95 1.40 12.09
C LEU A 144 -7.71 1.83 12.88
N MET A 145 -7.20 0.96 13.77
CA MET A 145 -5.98 1.21 14.54
C MET A 145 -4.76 1.39 13.63
N TRP A 146 -4.65 0.57 12.60
CA TRP A 146 -3.60 0.71 11.59
C TRP A 146 -3.72 2.03 10.82
N ALA A 147 -4.92 2.38 10.34
CA ALA A 147 -5.13 3.63 9.61
C ALA A 147 -4.92 4.89 10.47
N SER A 148 -5.11 4.80 11.80
CA SER A 148 -4.84 5.88 12.75
C SER A 148 -3.37 5.96 13.19
N GLY A 149 -2.50 5.02 12.77
CA GLY A 149 -1.09 4.96 13.17
C GLY A 149 -0.86 4.51 14.63
N GLN A 150 -1.85 3.89 15.26
CA GLN A 150 -1.76 3.44 16.67
C GLN A 150 -1.28 1.99 16.84
N LEU A 151 -0.98 1.31 15.75
CA LEU A 151 -0.58 -0.12 15.74
C LEU A 151 0.95 -0.31 15.78
N PHE A 152 1.72 0.79 15.93
CA PHE A 152 3.19 0.77 16.01
C PHE A 152 3.65 1.43 17.30
#